data_32b14855d9338bf6c01a615675e19249
#
_entry.id   32b14855d9338bf6c01a615675e19249
#
_cell.length_a   1.000
_cell.length_b   1.000
_cell.length_c   1.000
_cell.angle_alpha   90.00
_cell.angle_beta   90.00
_cell.angle_gamma   90.00
#
_symmetry.space_group_name_H-M   'P 1'
#
loop_
_entity.id
_entity.type
_entity.pdbx_description
1 polymer ?
#
loop_
_entity_poly.entity_id
_entity_poly.type
_entity_poly.pdbx_seq_one_letter_code
_entity_poly.pdbx_strand_id
1 'polypeptide(L)'
;SPPGWLFPIVWGILYILMGTASYIVYSSDAPEISKKKALGLYLVQLGFNFLWPILFFTFGLCTAAAVLIVILWVLVLLTLLYFYRISKTAGYLIIPYLLWVTFAAYLNIAICIIN
;
A
#
# COMPACT_ATOMS: atom_id res chain seq x y z
N SER A 1 -14.96 16.56 8.14
CA SER A 1 -14.25 15.67 7.22
C SER A 1 -13.12 16.42 6.51
N PRO A 2 -12.09 15.73 6.05
CA PRO A 2 -11.02 16.42 5.32
C PRO A 2 -11.53 16.98 4.01
N PRO A 3 -10.89 18.05 3.50
CA PRO A 3 -11.25 18.60 2.19
C PRO A 3 -11.10 17.55 1.09
N GLY A 4 -12.01 17.61 0.11
CA GLY A 4 -11.98 16.66 -1.00
C GLY A 4 -10.69 16.70 -1.82
N TRP A 5 -9.98 17.84 -1.85
CA TRP A 5 -8.72 17.98 -2.58
C TRP A 5 -7.54 17.28 -1.87
N LEU A 6 -7.68 17.01 -0.57
CA LEU A 6 -6.57 16.42 0.21
C LEU A 6 -6.26 14.99 -0.23
N PHE A 7 -7.29 14.16 -0.43
CA PHE A 7 -7.08 12.76 -0.79
C PHE A 7 -6.35 12.58 -2.12
N PRO A 8 -6.71 13.28 -3.21
CA PRO A 8 -5.95 13.16 -4.45
C PRO A 8 -4.49 13.56 -4.31
N ILE A 9 -4.21 14.60 -3.51
CA ILE A 9 -2.83 15.05 -3.28
C ILE A 9 -2.05 14.00 -2.52
N VAL A 10 -2.60 13.46 -1.43
CA VAL A 10 -1.95 12.41 -0.64
C VAL A 10 -1.68 11.18 -1.50
N TRP A 11 -2.67 10.71 -2.26
CA TRP A 11 -2.48 9.55 -3.14
C TRP A 11 -1.46 9.81 -4.23
N GLY A 12 -1.46 11.02 -4.80
CA GLY A 12 -0.45 11.41 -5.78
C GLY A 12 0.97 11.32 -5.22
N ILE A 13 1.17 11.84 -4.01
CA ILE A 13 2.46 11.77 -3.34
C ILE A 13 2.85 10.32 -3.07
N LEU A 14 1.93 9.51 -2.55
CA LEU A 14 2.20 8.11 -2.24
C LEU A 14 2.56 7.32 -3.49
N TYR A 15 1.88 7.54 -4.62
CA TYR A 15 2.20 6.86 -5.86
C TYR A 15 3.56 7.28 -6.41
N ILE A 16 3.94 8.55 -6.27
CA ILE A 16 5.27 9.01 -6.64
C ILE A 16 6.34 8.31 -5.79
N LEU A 17 6.13 8.23 -4.49
CA LEU A 17 7.07 7.56 -3.58
C LEU A 17 7.18 6.06 -3.90
N MET A 18 6.06 5.39 -4.13
CA MET A 18 6.05 3.97 -4.49
C MET A 18 6.72 3.71 -5.84
N GLY A 19 6.41 4.56 -6.82
CA GLY A 19 7.03 4.45 -8.14
C GLY A 19 8.53 4.65 -8.08
N THR A 20 8.98 5.63 -7.30
CA THR A 20 10.42 5.87 -7.10
C THR A 20 11.08 4.68 -6.42
N ALA A 21 10.43 4.15 -5.36
CA ALA A 21 10.96 2.97 -4.66
C ALA A 21 11.08 1.77 -5.59
N SER A 22 10.05 1.50 -6.39
CA SER A 22 10.06 0.37 -7.32
C SER A 22 11.13 0.53 -8.40
N TYR A 23 11.34 1.76 -8.88
CA TYR A 23 12.41 2.03 -9.84
C TYR A 23 13.79 1.77 -9.24
N ILE A 24 14.00 2.20 -7.98
CA ILE A 24 15.28 1.95 -7.31
C ILE A 24 15.56 0.45 -7.22
N VAL A 25 14.54 -0.35 -6.85
CA VAL A 25 14.66 -1.80 -6.79
C VAL A 25 14.95 -2.38 -8.18
N TYR A 26 14.18 -1.96 -9.19
CA TYR A 26 14.30 -2.45 -10.54
C TYR A 26 15.69 -2.19 -11.12
N SER A 27 16.25 -1.01 -10.88
CA SER A 27 17.55 -0.60 -11.42
C SER A 27 18.74 -1.00 -10.54
N SER A 28 18.50 -1.68 -9.41
CA SER A 28 19.55 -2.11 -8.50
C SER A 28 20.35 -3.28 -9.07
N ASP A 29 21.52 -3.56 -8.44
CA ASP A 29 22.37 -4.71 -8.78
C ASP A 29 21.99 -5.98 -8.01
N ALA A 30 20.84 -5.98 -7.34
CA ALA A 30 20.38 -7.16 -6.60
C ALA A 30 20.15 -8.35 -7.54
N PRO A 31 20.24 -9.59 -7.02
CA PRO A 31 19.91 -10.77 -7.82
C PRO A 31 18.52 -10.69 -8.42
N GLU A 32 18.37 -11.20 -9.64
CA GLU A 32 17.08 -11.15 -10.36
C GLU A 32 15.94 -11.79 -9.57
N ILE A 33 16.24 -12.90 -8.83
CA ILE A 33 15.18 -13.55 -8.05
C ILE A 33 14.69 -12.65 -6.91
N SER A 34 15.59 -11.88 -6.28
CA SER A 34 15.22 -10.94 -5.23
C SER A 34 14.36 -9.80 -5.77
N LYS A 35 14.73 -9.25 -6.94
CA LYS A 35 13.96 -8.22 -7.61
C LYS A 35 12.57 -8.71 -8.00
N LYS A 36 12.48 -9.92 -8.56
CA LYS A 36 11.19 -10.50 -8.97
C LYS A 36 10.26 -10.68 -7.77
N LYS A 37 10.79 -11.16 -6.65
CA LYS A 37 9.97 -11.30 -5.43
C LYS A 37 9.49 -9.96 -4.91
N ALA A 38 10.39 -8.98 -4.82
CA ALA A 38 10.06 -7.66 -4.31
C ALA A 38 9.04 -6.96 -5.22
N LEU A 39 9.28 -6.94 -6.53
CA LEU A 39 8.39 -6.28 -7.48
C LEU A 39 7.07 -7.05 -7.64
N GLY A 40 7.09 -8.37 -7.52
CA GLY A 40 5.88 -9.18 -7.51
C GLY A 40 4.97 -8.82 -6.34
N LEU A 41 5.52 -8.72 -5.13
CA LEU A 41 4.78 -8.26 -3.96
C LEU A 41 4.21 -6.85 -4.17
N TYR A 42 5.01 -5.97 -4.76
CA TYR A 42 4.58 -4.61 -5.06
C TYR A 42 3.36 -4.60 -5.99
N LEU A 43 3.40 -5.40 -7.05
CA LEU A 43 2.29 -5.46 -8.00
C LEU A 43 1.03 -6.08 -7.38
N VAL A 44 1.19 -7.13 -6.58
CA VAL A 44 0.05 -7.76 -5.91
C VAL A 44 -0.62 -6.78 -4.95
N GLN A 45 0.16 -6.06 -4.15
CA GLN A 45 -0.43 -5.10 -3.22
C GLN A 45 -1.09 -3.94 -3.95
N LEU A 46 -0.60 -3.55 -5.15
CA LEU A 46 -1.27 -2.52 -5.95
C LEU A 46 -2.67 -2.98 -6.36
N GLY A 47 -2.82 -4.25 -6.74
CA GLY A 47 -4.14 -4.81 -7.07
C GLY A 47 -5.10 -4.70 -5.89
N PHE A 48 -4.65 -5.09 -4.69
CA PHE A 48 -5.43 -4.97 -3.46
C PHE A 48 -5.72 -3.51 -3.12
N ASN A 49 -4.74 -2.63 -3.36
CA ASN A 49 -4.90 -1.20 -3.15
C ASN A 49 -6.05 -0.61 -3.97
N PHE A 50 -6.17 -1.02 -5.23
CA PHE A 50 -7.24 -0.55 -6.10
C PHE A 50 -8.58 -1.21 -5.76
N LEU A 51 -8.58 -2.44 -5.30
CA LEU A 51 -9.80 -3.19 -4.98
C LEU A 51 -10.47 -2.69 -3.70
N TRP A 52 -9.68 -2.27 -2.70
CA TRP A 52 -10.23 -1.89 -1.40
C TRP A 52 -11.27 -0.77 -1.48
N PRO A 53 -10.99 0.39 -2.14
CA PRO A 53 -12.00 1.45 -2.19
C PRO A 53 -13.25 1.03 -2.96
N ILE A 54 -13.13 0.13 -3.91
CA ILE A 54 -14.29 -0.40 -4.64
C ILE A 54 -15.20 -1.15 -3.67
N LEU A 55 -14.64 -2.05 -2.86
CA LEU A 55 -15.42 -2.81 -1.88
C LEU A 55 -16.01 -1.89 -0.81
N PHE A 56 -15.21 -0.96 -0.30
CA PHE A 56 -15.61 -0.13 0.83
C PHE A 56 -16.62 0.96 0.42
N PHE A 57 -16.31 1.71 -0.63
CA PHE A 57 -17.11 2.86 -1.01
C PHE A 57 -18.20 2.52 -2.02
N THR A 58 -17.91 1.74 -3.05
CA THR A 58 -18.86 1.46 -4.12
C THR A 58 -19.90 0.44 -3.70
N PHE A 59 -19.46 -0.67 -3.09
CA PHE A 59 -20.38 -1.74 -2.71
C PHE A 59 -20.79 -1.72 -1.25
N GLY A 60 -20.14 -0.91 -0.42
CA GLY A 60 -20.49 -0.82 1.00
C GLY A 60 -20.26 -2.11 1.78
N LEU A 61 -19.37 -2.98 1.31
CA LEU A 61 -19.07 -4.26 1.95
C LEU A 61 -18.03 -4.05 3.04
N CYS A 62 -18.49 -3.52 4.16
CA CYS A 62 -17.60 -3.07 5.24
C CYS A 62 -16.70 -4.18 5.78
N THR A 63 -17.28 -5.34 6.11
CA THR A 63 -16.52 -6.47 6.66
C THR A 63 -15.55 -7.05 5.65
N ALA A 64 -16.01 -7.24 4.40
CA ALA A 64 -15.14 -7.74 3.33
C ALA A 64 -13.98 -6.77 3.08
N ALA A 65 -14.28 -5.46 3.07
CA ALA A 65 -13.26 -4.44 2.90
C ALA A 65 -12.26 -4.46 4.07
N ALA A 66 -12.73 -4.67 5.30
CA ALA A 66 -11.85 -4.75 6.48
C ALA A 66 -10.89 -5.93 6.37
N VAL A 67 -11.37 -7.10 5.95
CA VAL A 67 -10.52 -8.27 5.73
C VAL A 67 -9.49 -7.96 4.65
N LEU A 68 -9.93 -7.37 3.55
CA LEU A 68 -9.06 -7.06 2.42
C LEU A 68 -7.96 -6.06 2.82
N ILE A 69 -8.30 -5.02 3.58
CA ILE A 69 -7.30 -4.02 3.95
C ILE A 69 -6.29 -4.55 4.96
N VAL A 70 -6.67 -5.53 5.79
CA VAL A 70 -5.70 -6.20 6.68
C VAL A 70 -4.72 -7.01 5.82
N ILE A 71 -5.21 -7.72 4.81
CA ILE A 71 -4.33 -8.44 3.88
C ILE A 71 -3.43 -7.45 3.14
N LEU A 72 -3.99 -6.35 2.66
CA LEU A 72 -3.22 -5.28 2.01
C LEU A 72 -2.11 -4.76 2.91
N TRP A 73 -2.42 -4.52 4.18
CA TRP A 73 -1.44 -4.03 5.15
C TRP A 73 -0.25 -4.99 5.28
N VAL A 74 -0.54 -6.29 5.38
CA VAL A 74 0.51 -7.32 5.44
C VAL A 74 1.34 -7.31 4.16
N LEU A 75 0.70 -7.21 3.01
CA LEU A 75 1.40 -7.17 1.72
C LEU A 75 2.28 -5.93 1.58
N VAL A 76 1.82 -4.78 2.08
CA VAL A 76 2.62 -3.55 2.06
C VAL A 76 3.82 -3.69 2.99
N LEU A 77 3.62 -4.25 4.17
CA LEU A 77 4.72 -4.50 5.10
C LEU A 77 5.77 -5.42 4.47
N LEU A 78 5.34 -6.51 3.85
CA LEU A 78 6.26 -7.42 3.17
C LEU A 78 6.99 -6.72 2.03
N THR A 79 6.29 -5.91 1.24
CA THR A 79 6.90 -5.12 0.17
C THR A 79 7.99 -4.21 0.75
N LEU A 80 7.68 -3.52 1.84
CA LEU A 80 8.64 -2.64 2.52
C LEU A 80 9.88 -3.41 2.93
N LEU A 81 9.72 -4.56 3.57
CA LEU A 81 10.85 -5.36 4.06
C LEU A 81 11.70 -5.89 2.91
N TYR A 82 11.07 -6.38 1.84
CA TYR A 82 11.81 -6.87 0.67
C TYR A 82 12.54 -5.74 -0.05
N PHE A 83 11.90 -4.57 -0.17
CA PHE A 83 12.54 -3.39 -0.75
C PHE A 83 13.71 -2.93 0.10
N TYR A 84 13.53 -2.91 1.42
CA TYR A 84 14.57 -2.48 2.36
C TYR A 84 15.82 -3.36 2.27
N ARG A 85 15.66 -4.66 2.08
CA ARG A 85 16.79 -5.59 1.92
C ARG A 85 17.59 -5.30 0.66
N ILE A 86 16.93 -4.80 -0.38
CA ILE A 86 17.60 -4.46 -1.64
C ILE A 86 18.21 -3.06 -1.56
N SER A 87 17.46 -2.11 -1.02
CA SER A 87 17.89 -0.72 -0.85
C SER A 87 17.16 -0.12 0.34
N LYS A 88 17.91 0.39 1.31
CA LYS A 88 17.33 1.04 2.48
C LYS A 88 16.44 2.21 2.07
N THR A 89 16.89 2.99 1.10
CA THR A 89 16.12 4.13 0.58
C THR A 89 14.79 3.68 0.04
N ALA A 90 14.76 2.61 -0.77
CA ALA A 90 13.51 2.08 -1.31
C ALA A 90 12.55 1.67 -0.20
N GLY A 91 13.07 1.00 0.84
CA GLY A 91 12.24 0.63 2.00
C GLY A 91 11.66 1.85 2.70
N TYR A 92 12.48 2.86 2.95
CA TYR A 92 12.03 4.08 3.62
C TYR A 92 10.94 4.80 2.84
N LEU A 93 10.99 4.77 1.51
CA LEU A 93 10.00 5.42 0.66
C LEU A 93 8.61 4.75 0.75
N ILE A 94 8.54 3.51 1.20
CA ILE A 94 7.27 2.79 1.38
C ILE A 94 6.64 3.09 2.76
N ILE A 95 7.41 3.58 3.73
CA ILE A 95 6.91 3.84 5.08
C ILE A 95 5.68 4.77 5.09
N PRO A 96 5.67 5.92 4.41
CA PRO A 96 4.48 6.78 4.41
C PRO A 96 3.23 6.06 3.89
N TYR A 97 3.38 5.20 2.91
CA TYR A 97 2.29 4.42 2.37
C TYR A 97 1.77 3.41 3.40
N LEU A 98 2.66 2.72 4.10
CA LEU A 98 2.26 1.80 5.17
C LEU A 98 1.50 2.53 6.27
N LEU A 99 1.94 3.72 6.65
CA LEU A 99 1.25 4.53 7.65
C LEU A 99 -0.15 4.93 7.16
N TRP A 100 -0.27 5.29 5.90
CA TRP A 100 -1.57 5.64 5.31
C TRP A 100 -2.51 4.44 5.30
N VAL A 101 -2.04 3.26 4.93
CA VAL A 101 -2.84 2.04 4.94
C VAL A 101 -3.24 1.67 6.37
N THR A 102 -2.36 1.88 7.34
CA THR A 102 -2.68 1.67 8.76
C THR A 102 -3.84 2.55 9.18
N PHE A 103 -3.81 3.82 8.82
CA PHE A 103 -4.89 4.75 9.10
C PHE A 103 -6.19 4.33 8.42
N ALA A 104 -6.11 3.94 7.15
CA ALA A 104 -7.28 3.49 6.39
C ALA A 104 -7.88 2.21 7.01
N ALA A 105 -7.05 1.27 7.46
CA ALA A 105 -7.51 0.07 8.13
C ALA A 105 -8.23 0.41 9.43
N TYR A 106 -7.67 1.35 10.21
CA TYR A 106 -8.31 1.82 11.44
C TYR A 106 -9.70 2.40 11.13
N LEU A 107 -9.79 3.27 10.14
CA LEU A 107 -11.07 3.88 9.77
C LEU A 107 -12.09 2.85 9.32
N ASN A 108 -11.67 1.90 8.49
CA ASN A 108 -12.56 0.85 7.99
C ASN A 108 -13.13 0.03 9.16
N ILE A 109 -12.28 -0.40 10.08
CA ILE A 109 -12.69 -1.21 11.22
C ILE A 109 -13.59 -0.40 12.16
N ALA A 110 -13.23 0.84 12.44
CA ALA A 110 -14.03 1.71 13.31
C ALA A 110 -15.43 1.94 12.72
N ILE A 111 -15.53 2.19 11.42
CA ILE A 111 -16.81 2.39 10.76
C ILE A 111 -17.65 1.12 10.81
N CYS A 112 -17.03 -0.06 10.62
CA CYS A 112 -17.76 -1.33 10.70
C CYS A 112 -18.30 -1.60 12.10
N ILE A 113 -17.55 -1.24 13.14
CA ILE A 113 -17.99 -1.46 14.53
C ILE A 113 -19.13 -0.50 14.90
N ILE A 114 -19.04 0.77 14.48
CA ILE A 114 -20.02 1.78 14.82
C ILE A 114 -21.34 1.52 14.10
N ASN A 115 -21.27 1.10 12.86
CA ASN A 115 -22.45 0.78 12.06
C ASN A 115 -22.79 -0.69 12.18
#